data_77bca980127863156d3b09eb9059c419
#
_entry.id   77bca980127863156d3b09eb9059c419
#
_cell.length_a   1.000
_cell.length_b   1.000
_cell.length_c   1.000
_cell.angle_alpha   90.00
_cell.angle_beta   90.00
_cell.angle_gamma   90.00
#
_symmetry.space_group_name_H-M   'P 1'
#
loop_
_entity.id
_entity.type
_entity.pdbx_description
1 polymer ?
#
loop_
_entity_poly.entity_id
_entity_poly.type
_entity_poly.pdbx_seq_one_letter_code
_entity_poly.pdbx_strand_id
1 'polypeptide(L)'
;LQRMQDFGVNLICVEDGIDSSKDSGKLMISVLSAVAEIERENILVQTMEGRKQKAREGKWNGGFAPYGYELVNGELQIAEDEAEVIRLIYDKFIHTNMGIAAIAIWLNQHGYKKKKRQNNTLDAFAASFIKGVLDNPVYCGKLAYGRRKNEKVAGTRNEYRIVKQENYMLYDGIHEGIISETDWELAHQKRVKNGVKYEKIHSLDHEHILSGILKCPLCGSGMYGNVNRKKKKDGTLYKDYFYY
;
A
#
# COMPACT_ATOMS: atom_id res chain seq x y z
N LEU A 1 34.54 -10.70 7.36
CA LEU A 1 35.94 -11.13 7.14
C LEU A 1 36.79 -10.03 6.55
N GLN A 2 36.42 -9.44 5.40
CA GLN A 2 37.21 -8.40 4.73
C GLN A 2 37.60 -7.28 5.69
N ARG A 3 36.66 -6.74 6.48
CA ARG A 3 36.94 -5.72 7.49
C ARG A 3 37.95 -6.17 8.57
N MET A 4 37.91 -7.43 8.97
CA MET A 4 38.86 -7.97 9.93
C MET A 4 40.27 -8.04 9.33
N GLN A 5 40.36 -8.49 8.07
CA GLN A 5 41.64 -8.53 7.33
C GLN A 5 42.23 -7.14 7.11
N ASP A 6 41.37 -6.13 6.82
CA ASP A 6 41.80 -4.73 6.64
C ASP A 6 42.45 -4.16 7.94
N PHE A 7 42.07 -4.67 9.10
CA PHE A 7 42.63 -4.33 10.40
C PHE A 7 43.72 -5.31 10.90
N GLY A 8 44.13 -6.29 10.06
CA GLY A 8 45.13 -7.29 10.44
C GLY A 8 44.64 -8.31 11.49
N VAL A 9 43.35 -8.41 11.70
CA VAL A 9 42.76 -9.32 12.69
C VAL A 9 42.44 -10.67 12.02
N ASN A 10 42.96 -11.77 12.62
CA ASN A 10 42.71 -13.13 12.17
C ASN A 10 41.57 -13.77 12.97
N LEU A 11 40.80 -14.60 12.28
CA LEU A 11 39.74 -15.41 12.87
C LEU A 11 40.26 -16.85 13.04
N ILE A 12 40.17 -17.36 14.27
CA ILE A 12 40.49 -18.76 14.57
C ILE A 12 39.21 -19.41 15.16
N CYS A 13 38.70 -20.42 14.49
CA CYS A 13 37.62 -21.26 14.99
C CYS A 13 38.22 -22.54 15.54
N VAL A 14 38.15 -22.72 16.86
CA VAL A 14 38.84 -23.83 17.54
C VAL A 14 38.13 -25.16 17.26
N GLU A 15 36.80 -25.16 17.22
CA GLU A 15 36.01 -26.38 17.00
C GLU A 15 36.19 -26.93 15.58
N ASP A 16 36.21 -26.04 14.57
CA ASP A 16 36.35 -26.43 13.16
C ASP A 16 37.78 -26.50 12.66
N GLY A 17 38.76 -26.12 13.50
CA GLY A 17 40.16 -26.09 13.14
C GLY A 17 40.53 -25.08 12.04
N ILE A 18 39.73 -24.02 11.87
CA ILE A 18 39.85 -23.04 10.81
C ILE A 18 40.67 -21.86 11.32
N ASP A 19 41.78 -21.54 10.63
CA ASP A 19 42.66 -20.44 10.96
C ASP A 19 42.85 -19.51 9.74
N SER A 20 42.30 -18.31 9.80
CA SER A 20 42.33 -17.35 8.69
C SER A 20 43.72 -16.73 8.47
N SER A 21 44.68 -17.00 9.32
CA SER A 21 46.08 -16.60 9.09
C SER A 21 46.76 -17.44 8.01
N LYS A 22 46.25 -18.67 7.77
CA LYS A 22 46.72 -19.63 6.79
C LYS A 22 45.88 -19.57 5.51
N ASP A 23 46.49 -19.80 4.37
CA ASP A 23 45.77 -19.76 3.08
C ASP A 23 44.72 -20.84 2.96
N SER A 24 44.98 -22.03 3.53
CA SER A 24 43.96 -23.10 3.63
C SER A 24 42.73 -22.68 4.45
N GLY A 25 42.92 -21.95 5.53
CA GLY A 25 41.85 -21.43 6.36
C GLY A 25 41.04 -20.34 5.65
N LYS A 26 41.69 -19.45 4.92
CA LYS A 26 41.01 -18.43 4.09
C LYS A 26 40.15 -19.09 3.02
N LEU A 27 40.69 -20.11 2.34
CA LEU A 27 39.92 -20.87 1.34
C LEU A 27 38.70 -21.55 1.96
N MET A 28 38.88 -22.23 3.10
CA MET A 28 37.80 -22.91 3.82
C MET A 28 36.68 -21.93 4.22
N ILE A 29 37.02 -20.77 4.76
CA ILE A 29 36.05 -19.74 5.12
C ILE A 29 35.32 -19.21 3.87
N SER A 30 36.00 -19.03 2.76
CA SER A 30 35.38 -18.59 1.51
C SER A 30 34.39 -19.61 0.98
N VAL A 31 34.74 -20.89 1.01
CA VAL A 31 33.85 -21.98 0.60
C VAL A 31 32.63 -22.09 1.51
N LEU A 32 32.84 -22.08 2.84
CA LEU A 32 31.73 -22.12 3.79
C LEU A 32 30.81 -20.91 3.66
N SER A 33 31.36 -19.73 3.41
CA SER A 33 30.56 -18.52 3.16
C SER A 33 29.71 -18.62 1.90
N ALA A 34 30.28 -19.19 0.82
CA ALA A 34 29.55 -19.41 -0.43
C ALA A 34 28.43 -20.44 -0.26
N VAL A 35 28.69 -21.54 0.46
CA VAL A 35 27.68 -22.57 0.78
C VAL A 35 26.54 -21.95 1.59
N ALA A 36 26.86 -21.19 2.65
CA ALA A 36 25.87 -20.54 3.49
C ALA A 36 25.00 -19.52 2.69
N GLU A 37 25.59 -18.84 1.70
CA GLU A 37 24.83 -17.94 0.83
C GLU A 37 23.87 -18.70 -0.09
N ILE A 38 24.29 -19.82 -0.68
CA ILE A 38 23.46 -20.71 -1.48
C ILE A 38 22.31 -21.30 -0.64
N GLU A 39 22.59 -21.77 0.58
CA GLU A 39 21.56 -22.27 1.48
C GLU A 39 20.52 -21.20 1.84
N ARG A 40 20.96 -19.97 2.12
CA ARG A 40 20.07 -18.85 2.37
C ARG A 40 19.16 -18.54 1.16
N GLU A 41 19.71 -18.57 -0.05
CA GLU A 41 18.93 -18.36 -1.27
C GLU A 41 17.90 -19.48 -1.46
N ASN A 42 18.28 -20.73 -1.26
CA ASN A 42 17.38 -21.88 -1.33
C ASN A 42 16.24 -21.79 -0.33
N ILE A 43 16.51 -21.42 0.93
CA ILE A 43 15.49 -21.21 1.95
C ILE A 43 14.52 -20.08 1.54
N LEU A 44 15.02 -18.99 0.97
CA LEU A 44 14.17 -17.91 0.46
C LEU A 44 13.25 -18.39 -0.66
N VAL A 45 13.79 -19.12 -1.64
CA VAL A 45 13.01 -19.70 -2.76
C VAL A 45 11.91 -20.62 -2.24
N GLN A 46 12.27 -21.59 -1.37
CA GLN A 46 11.30 -22.53 -0.77
C GLN A 46 10.22 -21.79 0.04
N THR A 47 10.60 -20.78 0.81
CA THR A 47 9.66 -19.98 1.59
C THR A 47 8.68 -19.23 0.68
N MET A 48 9.17 -18.65 -0.41
CA MET A 48 8.34 -17.92 -1.38
C MET A 48 7.40 -18.85 -2.13
N GLU A 49 7.88 -20.03 -2.57
CA GLU A 49 7.04 -21.05 -3.22
C GLU A 49 5.97 -21.60 -2.25
N GLY A 50 6.32 -21.87 -0.99
CA GLY A 50 5.36 -22.28 0.03
C GLY A 50 4.27 -21.22 0.29
N ARG A 51 4.63 -19.94 0.33
CA ARG A 51 3.66 -18.84 0.43
C ARG A 51 2.77 -18.74 -0.80
N LYS A 52 3.33 -18.91 -1.99
CA LYS A 52 2.60 -18.88 -3.25
C LYS A 52 1.60 -20.03 -3.33
N GLN A 53 2.03 -21.24 -2.95
CA GLN A 53 1.15 -22.40 -2.88
C GLN A 53 0.02 -22.20 -1.87
N LYS A 54 0.31 -21.68 -0.69
CA LYS A 54 -0.70 -21.37 0.34
C LYS A 54 -1.73 -20.36 -0.18
N ALA A 55 -1.30 -19.34 -0.95
CA ALA A 55 -2.21 -18.38 -1.57
C ALA A 55 -3.09 -19.03 -2.65
N ARG A 56 -2.54 -19.96 -3.46
CA ARG A 56 -3.32 -20.73 -4.46
C ARG A 56 -4.39 -21.59 -3.82
N GLU A 57 -4.12 -22.11 -2.62
CA GLU A 57 -5.07 -22.88 -1.83
C GLU A 57 -6.12 -22.00 -1.12
N GLY A 58 -6.11 -20.70 -1.35
CA GLY A 58 -7.05 -19.77 -0.71
C GLY A 58 -6.81 -19.56 0.78
N LYS A 59 -5.66 -19.97 1.31
CA LYS A 59 -5.33 -19.86 2.74
C LYS A 59 -4.61 -18.55 3.05
N TRP A 60 -4.90 -17.96 4.21
CA TRP A 60 -4.25 -16.75 4.66
C TRP A 60 -2.73 -16.94 4.84
N ASN A 61 -1.94 -16.04 4.24
CA ASN A 61 -0.48 -16.14 4.18
C ASN A 61 0.25 -15.68 5.45
N GLY A 62 -0.45 -15.59 6.56
CA GLY A 62 0.11 -15.19 7.85
C GLY A 62 0.17 -13.68 8.04
N GLY A 63 0.68 -13.27 9.20
CA GLY A 63 0.58 -11.92 9.69
C GLY A 63 -0.71 -11.69 10.48
N PHE A 64 -0.96 -10.45 10.88
CA PHE A 64 -2.18 -10.09 11.59
C PHE A 64 -3.40 -10.18 10.67
N ALA A 65 -4.55 -10.60 11.22
CA ALA A 65 -5.80 -10.55 10.50
C ALA A 65 -6.12 -9.09 10.07
N PRO A 66 -6.66 -8.86 8.87
CA PRO A 66 -7.19 -7.56 8.49
C PRO A 66 -8.29 -7.12 9.47
N TYR A 67 -8.53 -5.81 9.56
CA TYR A 67 -9.66 -5.28 10.32
C TYR A 67 -10.97 -5.84 9.77
N GLY A 68 -11.87 -6.26 10.61
CA GLY A 68 -13.10 -6.97 10.23
C GLY A 68 -12.97 -8.50 10.25
N TYR A 69 -11.74 -9.00 10.48
CA TYR A 69 -11.47 -10.43 10.61
C TYR A 69 -10.63 -10.72 11.85
N GLU A 70 -10.79 -11.90 12.37
CA GLU A 70 -9.90 -12.52 13.36
C GLU A 70 -9.28 -13.80 12.80
N LEU A 71 -8.16 -14.21 13.39
CA LEU A 71 -7.44 -15.40 12.97
C LEU A 71 -7.71 -16.53 13.95
N VAL A 72 -8.47 -17.53 13.53
CA VAL A 72 -8.79 -18.72 14.30
C VAL A 72 -8.19 -19.94 13.59
N ASN A 73 -7.31 -20.66 14.26
CA ASN A 73 -6.61 -21.84 13.71
C ASN A 73 -5.91 -21.60 12.35
N GLY A 74 -5.48 -20.34 12.10
CA GLY A 74 -4.80 -19.97 10.86
C GLY A 74 -5.72 -19.58 9.71
N GLU A 75 -7.03 -19.56 9.93
CA GLU A 75 -8.07 -19.14 8.99
C GLU A 75 -8.70 -17.81 9.41
N LEU A 76 -9.09 -17.00 8.42
CA LEU A 76 -9.79 -15.76 8.68
C LEU A 76 -11.28 -16.02 8.94
N GLN A 77 -11.77 -15.59 10.10
CA GLN A 77 -13.18 -15.59 10.46
C GLN A 77 -13.66 -14.14 10.61
N ILE A 78 -14.94 -13.88 10.30
CA ILE A 78 -15.51 -12.54 10.41
C ILE A 78 -15.64 -12.16 11.89
N ALA A 79 -15.09 -10.99 12.25
CA ALA A 79 -15.32 -10.34 13.52
C ALA A 79 -16.45 -9.33 13.36
N GLU A 80 -17.68 -9.70 13.76
CA GLU A 80 -18.89 -8.96 13.41
C GLU A 80 -18.89 -7.49 13.86
N ASP A 81 -18.35 -7.18 15.00
CA ASP A 81 -18.22 -5.81 15.51
C ASP A 81 -17.34 -4.90 14.62
N GLU A 82 -16.28 -5.46 14.03
CA GLU A 82 -15.44 -4.76 13.07
C GLU A 82 -16.00 -4.83 11.64
N ALA A 83 -16.67 -5.94 11.29
CA ALA A 83 -17.27 -6.16 9.97
C ALA A 83 -18.42 -5.18 9.69
N GLU A 84 -19.20 -4.82 10.71
CA GLU A 84 -20.23 -3.78 10.59
C GLU A 84 -19.63 -2.45 10.11
N VAL A 85 -18.49 -2.07 10.67
CA VAL A 85 -17.80 -0.84 10.25
C VAL A 85 -17.29 -0.93 8.80
N ILE A 86 -16.82 -2.12 8.37
CA ILE A 86 -16.43 -2.34 6.97
C ILE A 86 -17.62 -2.17 6.04
N ARG A 87 -18.75 -2.81 6.33
CA ARG A 87 -19.99 -2.66 5.55
C ARG A 87 -20.43 -1.20 5.46
N LEU A 88 -20.35 -0.47 6.57
CA LEU A 88 -20.68 0.95 6.63
C LEU A 88 -19.72 1.83 5.79
N ILE A 89 -18.43 1.52 5.77
CA ILE A 89 -17.45 2.20 4.92
C ILE A 89 -17.82 2.03 3.44
N TYR A 90 -18.11 0.81 3.01
CA TYR A 90 -18.49 0.52 1.62
C TYR A 90 -19.82 1.16 1.25
N ASP A 91 -20.86 1.05 2.10
CA ASP A 91 -22.15 1.68 1.90
C ASP A 91 -22.01 3.18 1.66
N LYS A 92 -21.33 3.89 2.61
CA LYS A 92 -21.12 5.33 2.47
C LYS A 92 -20.28 5.70 1.26
N PHE A 93 -19.28 4.90 0.94
CA PHE A 93 -18.43 5.18 -0.21
C PHE A 93 -19.17 4.99 -1.54
N ILE A 94 -19.99 3.94 -1.67
CA ILE A 94 -20.73 3.60 -2.89
C ILE A 94 -21.93 4.53 -3.07
N HIS A 95 -22.79 4.63 -2.06
CA HIS A 95 -24.11 5.24 -2.16
C HIS A 95 -24.16 6.74 -1.81
N THR A 96 -23.06 7.31 -1.32
CA THR A 96 -22.99 8.76 -1.02
C THR A 96 -21.87 9.44 -1.81
N ASN A 97 -21.85 10.77 -1.77
CA ASN A 97 -20.74 11.55 -2.35
C ASN A 97 -19.56 11.74 -1.39
N MET A 98 -19.50 10.96 -0.30
CA MET A 98 -18.42 11.08 0.68
C MET A 98 -17.13 10.51 0.12
N GLY A 99 -16.06 11.29 0.21
CA GLY A 99 -14.70 10.83 -0.09
C GLY A 99 -14.08 10.09 1.11
N ILE A 100 -12.93 9.47 0.88
CA ILE A 100 -12.18 8.68 1.88
C ILE A 100 -11.94 9.46 3.18
N ALA A 101 -11.54 10.73 3.10
CA ALA A 101 -11.30 11.57 4.27
C ALA A 101 -12.60 11.92 5.02
N ALA A 102 -13.67 12.20 4.27
CA ALA A 102 -14.97 12.50 4.85
C ALA A 102 -15.56 11.31 5.61
N ILE A 103 -15.40 10.08 5.09
CA ILE A 103 -15.82 8.85 5.78
C ILE A 103 -15.04 8.65 7.08
N ALA A 104 -13.72 8.87 7.07
CA ALA A 104 -12.91 8.76 8.28
C ALA A 104 -13.36 9.76 9.37
N ILE A 105 -13.61 11.01 8.99
CA ILE A 105 -14.11 12.04 9.89
C ILE A 105 -15.48 11.65 10.43
N TRP A 106 -16.38 11.21 9.55
CA TRP A 106 -17.72 10.81 9.90
C TRP A 106 -17.74 9.66 10.93
N LEU A 107 -16.94 8.61 10.73
CA LEU A 107 -16.82 7.50 11.68
C LEU A 107 -16.36 7.98 13.06
N ASN A 108 -15.33 8.84 13.09
CA ASN A 108 -14.80 9.37 14.35
C ASN A 108 -15.84 10.25 15.09
N GLN A 109 -16.60 11.07 14.36
CA GLN A 109 -17.65 11.92 14.92
C GLN A 109 -18.84 11.13 15.48
N HIS A 110 -19.12 9.95 14.89
CA HIS A 110 -20.19 9.06 15.37
C HIS A 110 -19.72 8.05 16.42
N GLY A 111 -18.52 8.24 16.97
CA GLY A 111 -18.03 7.48 18.10
C GLY A 111 -17.46 6.09 17.75
N TYR A 112 -17.35 5.75 16.47
CA TYR A 112 -16.70 4.51 16.06
C TYR A 112 -15.21 4.57 16.40
N LYS A 113 -14.67 3.46 16.94
CA LYS A 113 -13.26 3.35 17.34
C LYS A 113 -12.69 2.03 16.85
N LYS A 114 -11.42 2.06 16.44
CA LYS A 114 -10.68 0.83 16.13
C LYS A 114 -10.20 0.15 17.41
N LYS A 115 -10.25 -1.17 17.44
CA LYS A 115 -9.55 -1.92 18.48
C LYS A 115 -8.04 -1.67 18.39
N LYS A 116 -7.41 -1.37 19.53
CA LYS A 116 -5.96 -1.20 19.59
C LYS A 116 -5.30 -2.56 19.37
N ARG A 117 -4.49 -2.67 18.31
CA ARG A 117 -3.65 -3.83 18.02
C ARG A 117 -2.19 -3.48 18.31
N GLN A 118 -1.31 -4.49 18.43
CA GLN A 118 0.08 -4.38 18.95
C GLN A 118 0.89 -3.17 18.47
N ASN A 119 0.69 -2.70 17.24
CA ASN A 119 1.45 -1.61 16.65
C ASN A 119 0.63 -0.35 16.38
N ASN A 120 -0.62 -0.30 16.85
CA ASN A 120 -1.50 0.83 16.59
C ASN A 120 -1.94 1.49 17.90
N THR A 121 -1.39 2.66 18.17
CA THR A 121 -1.69 3.45 19.37
C THR A 121 -2.94 4.31 19.23
N LEU A 122 -3.38 4.56 17.99
CA LEU A 122 -4.53 5.42 17.68
C LEU A 122 -5.78 4.58 17.43
N ASP A 123 -6.84 4.88 18.14
CA ASP A 123 -8.16 4.27 17.99
C ASP A 123 -9.03 4.99 16.93
N ALA A 124 -8.61 6.17 16.48
CA ALA A 124 -9.31 6.93 15.45
C ALA A 124 -9.07 6.38 14.02
N PHE A 125 -10.05 6.57 13.15
CA PHE A 125 -9.95 6.23 11.74
C PHE A 125 -9.23 7.35 10.97
N ALA A 126 -8.22 6.97 10.19
CA ALA A 126 -7.50 7.87 9.27
C ALA A 126 -7.93 7.60 7.82
N ALA A 127 -7.79 8.60 6.95
CA ALA A 127 -8.08 8.45 5.51
C ALA A 127 -7.24 7.33 4.86
N SER A 128 -5.99 7.14 5.31
CA SER A 128 -5.13 6.05 4.83
C SER A 128 -5.67 4.67 5.19
N PHE A 129 -6.34 4.53 6.33
CA PHE A 129 -6.99 3.29 6.74
C PHE A 129 -8.18 2.99 5.81
N ILE A 130 -9.08 3.96 5.61
CA ILE A 130 -10.23 3.81 4.70
C ILE A 130 -9.76 3.44 3.29
N LYS A 131 -8.70 4.12 2.81
CA LYS A 131 -8.07 3.76 1.54
C LYS A 131 -7.60 2.31 1.51
N GLY A 132 -6.94 1.85 2.59
CA GLY A 132 -6.47 0.48 2.71
C GLY A 132 -7.59 -0.54 2.68
N VAL A 133 -8.73 -0.24 3.32
CA VAL A 133 -9.93 -1.07 3.30
C VAL A 133 -10.49 -1.19 1.88
N LEU A 134 -10.74 -0.06 1.20
CA LEU A 134 -11.30 -0.06 -0.15
C LEU A 134 -10.39 -0.68 -1.21
N ASP A 135 -9.08 -0.71 -0.98
CA ASP A 135 -8.09 -1.30 -1.90
C ASP A 135 -7.82 -2.79 -1.64
N ASN A 136 -8.37 -3.37 -0.58
CA ASN A 136 -8.03 -4.73 -0.18
C ASN A 136 -9.09 -5.74 -0.62
N PRO A 137 -8.77 -6.66 -1.57
CA PRO A 137 -9.74 -7.63 -2.07
C PRO A 137 -10.12 -8.72 -1.04
N VAL A 138 -9.46 -8.78 0.12
CA VAL A 138 -9.82 -9.73 1.18
C VAL A 138 -11.28 -9.55 1.63
N TYR A 139 -11.81 -8.34 1.55
CA TYR A 139 -13.18 -8.05 1.96
C TYR A 139 -14.25 -8.63 1.03
N CYS A 140 -13.90 -8.96 -0.21
CA CYS A 140 -14.77 -9.72 -1.13
C CYS A 140 -14.37 -11.20 -1.26
N GLY A 141 -13.69 -11.76 -0.28
CA GLY A 141 -13.32 -13.17 -0.27
C GLY A 141 -12.11 -13.53 -1.14
N LYS A 142 -11.32 -12.56 -1.61
CA LYS A 142 -10.17 -12.81 -2.47
C LYS A 142 -8.85 -12.52 -1.77
N LEU A 143 -7.82 -13.28 -2.10
CA LEU A 143 -6.45 -13.12 -1.59
C LEU A 143 -5.54 -12.57 -2.68
N ALA A 144 -4.92 -11.42 -2.40
CA ALA A 144 -3.92 -10.83 -3.29
C ALA A 144 -2.51 -11.26 -2.91
N TYR A 145 -1.81 -11.93 -3.82
CA TYR A 145 -0.42 -12.34 -3.64
C TYR A 145 0.51 -11.52 -4.53
N GLY A 146 1.62 -11.05 -3.96
CA GLY A 146 2.64 -10.30 -4.71
C GLY A 146 2.36 -8.80 -4.89
N ARG A 147 1.41 -8.20 -4.16
CA ARG A 147 1.13 -6.75 -4.23
C ARG A 147 2.31 -5.86 -3.84
N ARG A 148 3.27 -6.40 -3.09
CA ARG A 148 4.45 -5.68 -2.63
C ARG A 148 5.68 -6.57 -2.79
N LYS A 149 6.77 -5.97 -3.22
CA LYS A 149 8.09 -6.61 -3.33
C LYS A 149 9.10 -5.78 -2.55
N ASN A 150 9.97 -6.46 -1.81
CA ASN A 150 11.13 -5.83 -1.21
C ASN A 150 12.24 -5.78 -2.24
N GLU A 151 12.67 -4.60 -2.64
CA GLU A 151 13.80 -4.38 -3.52
C GLU A 151 14.98 -3.84 -2.74
N LYS A 152 16.16 -4.40 -2.97
CA LYS A 152 17.39 -3.94 -2.34
C LYS A 152 17.73 -2.54 -2.85
N VAL A 153 18.09 -1.65 -1.96
CA VAL A 153 18.56 -0.31 -2.33
C VAL A 153 19.99 -0.43 -2.85
N ALA A 154 20.23 0.04 -4.07
CA ALA A 154 21.56 0.02 -4.68
C ALA A 154 22.56 0.80 -3.83
N GLY A 155 23.78 0.27 -3.67
CA GLY A 155 24.83 0.88 -2.88
C GLY A 155 24.72 0.64 -1.37
N THR A 156 23.68 -0.02 -0.88
CA THR A 156 23.53 -0.36 0.54
C THR A 156 23.67 -1.87 0.76
N ARG A 157 24.15 -2.25 1.96
CA ARG A 157 24.35 -3.67 2.29
C ARG A 157 23.05 -4.37 2.67
N ASN A 158 22.19 -3.72 3.46
CA ASN A 158 21.02 -4.34 4.10
C ASN A 158 19.75 -3.47 4.03
N GLU A 159 19.72 -2.44 3.20
CA GLU A 159 18.53 -1.63 3.06
C GLU A 159 17.63 -2.13 1.94
N TYR A 160 16.34 -2.23 2.25
CA TYR A 160 15.31 -2.65 1.31
C TYR A 160 14.18 -1.62 1.30
N ARG A 161 13.66 -1.34 0.12
CA ARG A 161 12.44 -0.54 -0.05
C ARG A 161 11.28 -1.42 -0.47
N ILE A 162 10.10 -1.09 0.01
CA ILE A 162 8.87 -1.77 -0.40
C ILE A 162 8.34 -1.10 -1.65
N VAL A 163 8.29 -1.84 -2.76
CA VAL A 163 7.73 -1.39 -4.03
C VAL A 163 6.38 -2.06 -4.25
N LYS A 164 5.38 -1.27 -4.64
CA LYS A 164 4.08 -1.81 -5.05
C LYS A 164 4.20 -2.42 -6.43
N GLN A 165 3.60 -3.58 -6.61
CA GLN A 165 3.50 -4.25 -7.91
C GLN A 165 2.14 -3.98 -8.52
N GLU A 166 2.10 -3.61 -9.80
CA GLU A 166 0.86 -3.42 -10.55
C GLU A 166 0.26 -4.77 -10.94
N ASN A 167 1.14 -5.72 -11.32
CA ASN A 167 0.74 -7.07 -11.68
C ASN A 167 0.90 -7.99 -10.47
N TYR A 168 -0.18 -8.25 -9.76
CA TYR A 168 -0.24 -9.20 -8.66
C TYR A 168 -1.32 -10.26 -8.94
N MET A 169 -1.18 -11.41 -8.30
CA MET A 169 -2.12 -12.52 -8.48
C MET A 169 -3.26 -12.41 -7.47
N LEU A 170 -4.50 -12.63 -7.95
CA LEU A 170 -5.69 -12.77 -7.13
C LEU A 170 -6.10 -14.23 -7.11
N TYR A 171 -6.37 -14.76 -5.94
CA TYR A 171 -6.88 -16.10 -5.71
C TYR A 171 -8.15 -16.02 -4.89
N ASP A 172 -9.06 -16.96 -5.10
CA ASP A 172 -10.24 -17.09 -4.25
C ASP A 172 -9.80 -17.58 -2.87
N GLY A 173 -10.21 -16.87 -1.83
CA GLY A 173 -9.95 -17.24 -0.44
C GLY A 173 -10.95 -18.28 0.04
N ILE A 174 -10.55 -19.13 1.02
CA ILE A 174 -11.48 -20.01 1.72
C ILE A 174 -12.33 -19.28 2.76
N HIS A 175 -11.94 -18.03 3.08
CA HIS A 175 -12.66 -17.18 4.04
C HIS A 175 -13.88 -16.53 3.38
N GLU A 176 -14.90 -16.29 4.18
CA GLU A 176 -16.10 -15.57 3.76
C GLU A 176 -15.80 -14.08 3.55
N GLY A 177 -16.32 -13.50 2.47
CA GLY A 177 -16.24 -12.06 2.19
C GLY A 177 -17.25 -11.28 3.05
N ILE A 178 -16.81 -10.17 3.65
CA ILE A 178 -17.70 -9.24 4.37
C ILE A 178 -18.58 -8.46 3.40
N ILE A 179 -18.07 -8.21 2.19
CA ILE A 179 -18.69 -7.41 1.13
C ILE A 179 -18.87 -8.30 -0.11
N SER A 180 -19.93 -8.06 -0.88
CA SER A 180 -20.11 -8.73 -2.16
C SER A 180 -19.04 -8.32 -3.17
N GLU A 181 -18.71 -9.19 -4.11
CA GLU A 181 -17.76 -8.88 -5.18
C GLU A 181 -18.22 -7.68 -6.02
N THR A 182 -19.54 -7.59 -6.26
CA THR A 182 -20.15 -6.47 -6.99
C THR A 182 -19.95 -5.13 -6.30
N ASP A 183 -20.14 -5.06 -4.98
CA ASP A 183 -19.94 -3.83 -4.22
C ASP A 183 -18.44 -3.45 -4.15
N TRP A 184 -17.58 -4.45 -3.99
CA TRP A 184 -16.15 -4.21 -4.04
C TRP A 184 -15.72 -3.61 -5.38
N GLU A 185 -16.23 -4.15 -6.49
CA GLU A 185 -15.90 -3.67 -7.83
C GLU A 185 -16.45 -2.26 -8.08
N LEU A 186 -17.69 -1.97 -7.67
CA LEU A 186 -18.27 -0.62 -7.73
C LEU A 186 -17.42 0.39 -6.94
N ALA A 187 -17.00 0.03 -5.73
CA ALA A 187 -16.13 0.88 -4.92
C ALA A 187 -14.77 1.08 -5.60
N HIS A 188 -14.20 0.03 -6.20
CA HIS A 188 -12.93 0.10 -6.89
C HIS A 188 -12.99 1.02 -8.13
N GLN A 189 -14.01 0.87 -8.98
CA GLN A 189 -14.24 1.74 -10.15
C GLN A 189 -14.41 3.20 -9.74
N LYS A 190 -15.23 3.46 -8.69
CA LYS A 190 -15.39 4.81 -8.14
C LYS A 190 -14.07 5.38 -7.62
N ARG A 191 -13.25 4.57 -7.00
CA ARG A 191 -11.92 4.96 -6.53
C ARG A 191 -10.97 5.33 -7.67
N VAL A 192 -10.91 4.52 -8.72
CA VAL A 192 -10.09 4.79 -9.91
C VAL A 192 -10.54 6.10 -10.54
N LYS A 193 -11.83 6.27 -10.75
CA LYS A 193 -12.40 7.51 -11.30
C LYS A 193 -12.05 8.75 -10.46
N ASN A 194 -12.17 8.64 -9.13
CA ASN A 194 -11.86 9.74 -8.22
C ASN A 194 -10.35 9.98 -8.06
N GLY A 195 -9.52 8.99 -8.41
CA GLY A 195 -8.06 9.07 -8.33
C GLY A 195 -7.41 9.77 -9.53
N VAL A 196 -8.16 10.04 -10.60
CA VAL A 196 -7.64 10.78 -11.75
C VAL A 196 -7.32 12.20 -11.29
N LYS A 197 -6.03 12.51 -11.24
CA LYS A 197 -5.56 13.88 -10.98
C LYS A 197 -5.73 14.68 -12.24
N TYR A 198 -6.71 15.57 -12.26
CA TYR A 198 -6.71 16.64 -13.24
C TYR A 198 -5.58 17.60 -12.87
N GLU A 199 -4.71 17.92 -13.82
CA GLU A 199 -3.75 19.00 -13.65
C GLU A 199 -4.54 20.28 -13.38
N LYS A 200 -4.41 20.77 -12.15
CA LYS A 200 -4.96 22.09 -11.80
C LYS A 200 -4.00 23.10 -12.42
N ILE A 201 -4.42 23.71 -13.50
CA ILE A 201 -3.75 24.90 -14.04
C ILE A 201 -4.06 26.04 -13.06
N HIS A 202 -3.18 26.23 -12.09
CA HIS A 202 -3.24 27.40 -11.22
C HIS A 202 -2.59 28.55 -11.95
N SER A 203 -3.36 29.60 -12.23
CA SER A 203 -2.78 30.90 -12.58
C SER A 203 -2.08 31.44 -11.32
N LEU A 204 -0.77 31.69 -11.42
CA LEU A 204 0.01 32.28 -10.33
C LEU A 204 -0.42 33.72 -10.04
N ASP A 205 -1.06 34.38 -11.04
CA ASP A 205 -1.40 35.79 -10.99
C ASP A 205 -2.80 36.07 -10.44
N HIS A 206 -3.65 35.06 -10.33
CA HIS A 206 -5.03 35.21 -9.84
C HIS A 206 -5.56 33.94 -9.19
N GLU A 207 -6.12 34.13 -8.01
CA GLU A 207 -6.75 33.05 -7.25
C GLU A 207 -8.22 32.90 -7.63
N HIS A 208 -8.58 31.79 -8.28
CA HIS A 208 -9.97 31.46 -8.57
C HIS A 208 -10.63 30.80 -7.36
N ILE A 209 -11.27 31.60 -6.53
CA ILE A 209 -11.82 31.19 -5.21
C ILE A 209 -12.81 30.03 -5.32
N LEU A 210 -13.60 29.95 -6.40
CA LEU A 210 -14.61 28.91 -6.59
C LEU A 210 -14.08 27.65 -7.30
N SER A 211 -12.78 27.57 -7.59
CA SER A 211 -12.17 26.38 -8.21
C SER A 211 -12.32 25.14 -7.30
N GLY A 212 -12.92 24.09 -7.86
CA GLY A 212 -13.21 22.84 -7.12
C GLY A 212 -14.53 22.84 -6.34
N ILE A 213 -15.19 24.00 -6.20
CA ILE A 213 -16.50 24.14 -5.52
C ILE A 213 -17.63 24.21 -6.56
N LEU A 214 -17.42 25.02 -7.61
CA LEU A 214 -18.43 25.27 -8.63
C LEU A 214 -18.60 24.06 -9.55
N LYS A 215 -19.86 23.67 -9.77
CA LYS A 215 -20.23 22.58 -10.69
C LYS A 215 -21.19 23.08 -11.75
N CYS A 216 -21.08 22.53 -12.94
CA CYS A 216 -21.99 22.82 -14.03
C CYS A 216 -23.41 22.33 -13.66
N PRO A 217 -24.43 23.21 -13.74
CA PRO A 217 -25.81 22.83 -13.37
C PRO A 217 -26.44 21.82 -14.36
N LEU A 218 -25.88 21.69 -15.57
CA LEU A 218 -26.41 20.78 -16.58
C LEU A 218 -25.85 19.35 -16.47
N CYS A 219 -24.52 19.23 -16.25
CA CYS A 219 -23.85 17.91 -16.27
C CYS A 219 -23.16 17.53 -14.96
N GLY A 220 -23.15 18.40 -13.93
CA GLY A 220 -22.50 18.16 -12.65
C GLY A 220 -20.97 18.16 -12.67
N SER A 221 -20.35 18.39 -13.82
CA SER A 221 -18.88 18.46 -13.92
C SER A 221 -18.32 19.66 -13.18
N GLY A 222 -17.13 19.51 -12.59
CA GLY A 222 -16.42 20.62 -11.95
C GLY A 222 -16.09 21.72 -12.98
N MET A 223 -16.35 22.97 -12.61
CA MET A 223 -15.95 24.14 -13.40
C MET A 223 -14.60 24.66 -12.92
N TYR A 224 -13.79 25.10 -13.84
CA TYR A 224 -12.45 25.61 -13.58
C TYR A 224 -12.37 27.07 -13.95
N GLY A 225 -11.66 27.84 -13.13
CA GLY A 225 -11.38 29.22 -13.44
C GLY A 225 -10.50 29.35 -14.68
N ASN A 226 -10.85 30.26 -15.54
CA ASN A 226 -10.10 30.59 -16.77
C ASN A 226 -9.89 32.10 -16.87
N VAL A 227 -8.90 32.50 -17.64
CA VAL A 227 -8.55 33.92 -17.88
C VAL A 227 -8.53 34.21 -19.38
N ASN A 228 -9.22 35.25 -19.79
CA ASN A 228 -9.19 35.72 -21.17
C ASN A 228 -8.21 36.90 -21.27
N ARG A 229 -7.06 36.66 -21.87
CA ARG A 229 -6.02 37.67 -22.13
C ARG A 229 -5.98 38.01 -23.61
N LYS A 230 -6.30 39.23 -23.97
CA LYS A 230 -6.26 39.73 -25.36
C LYS A 230 -5.24 40.84 -25.49
N LYS A 231 -4.51 40.84 -26.61
CA LYS A 231 -3.62 41.95 -27.01
C LYS A 231 -4.33 42.88 -27.97
N LYS A 232 -4.12 44.18 -27.79
CA LYS A 232 -4.53 45.18 -28.75
C LYS A 232 -3.61 45.17 -29.97
N LYS A 233 -4.01 45.81 -31.04
CA LYS A 233 -3.20 45.94 -32.29
C LYS A 233 -1.85 46.65 -32.05
N ASP A 234 -1.77 47.50 -31.04
CA ASP A 234 -0.57 48.22 -30.62
C ASP A 234 0.35 47.40 -29.70
N GLY A 235 0.01 46.13 -29.42
CA GLY A 235 0.77 45.22 -28.56
C GLY A 235 0.46 45.36 -27.08
N THR A 236 -0.33 46.34 -26.63
CA THR A 236 -0.75 46.47 -25.24
C THR A 236 -1.82 45.44 -24.87
N LEU A 237 -1.90 45.05 -23.60
CA LEU A 237 -2.87 44.10 -23.12
C LEU A 237 -4.20 44.78 -22.78
N TYR A 238 -5.32 44.16 -23.14
CA TYR A 238 -6.60 44.47 -22.54
C TYR A 238 -6.64 44.07 -21.10
N LYS A 239 -7.60 44.57 -20.31
CA LYS A 239 -7.87 44.09 -18.95
C LYS A 239 -8.20 42.61 -18.98
N ASP A 240 -7.58 41.86 -18.08
CA ASP A 240 -7.86 40.41 -17.92
C ASP A 240 -9.29 40.21 -17.42
N TYR A 241 -9.99 39.26 -18.03
CA TYR A 241 -11.32 38.83 -17.60
C TYR A 241 -11.21 37.40 -17.06
N PHE A 242 -11.63 37.22 -15.80
CA PHE A 242 -11.64 35.95 -15.12
C PHE A 242 -13.06 35.40 -15.12
N TYR A 243 -13.23 34.11 -15.45
CA TYR A 243 -14.52 33.42 -15.51
C TYR A 243 -14.38 31.94 -15.16
N TYR A 244 -15.50 31.28 -14.89
CA TYR A 244 -15.60 29.84 -14.61
C TYR A 244 -16.33 29.13 -15.73
#